data_85be85cfd1746569ec8822b45420f24e
#
_entry.id   85be85cfd1746569ec8822b45420f24e
#
_cell.length_a   1.000
_cell.length_b   1.000
_cell.length_c   1.000
_cell.angle_alpha   90.00
_cell.angle_beta   90.00
_cell.angle_gamma   90.00
#
_symmetry.space_group_name_H-M   'P 1'
#
loop_
_entity.id
_entity.type
_entity.pdbx_description
1 polymer ?
#
loop_
_entity_poly.entity_id
_entity_poly.type
_entity_poly.pdbx_seq_one_letter_code
_entity_poly.pdbx_strand_id
1 'polypeptide(L)'
;MNIFGILSMIGGLALFLYGMDAMGAGLSKLSGGRMERLLEKLTSKRIMAVLLGAGVTAVIQSSSATTVMVVGFVNSGIMKLNQAVGIIMGANIGTTITSWLLSLTGIHGISFVLQMLNPSSFSPILAVIGVGLIMFTKNEKKKDIGSIFIGFAILMYGMEAMSGAVAPLADNEKFTGI
;
A
#
# COMPACT_ATOMS: atom_id res chain seq x y z
N MET A 1 -13.08 23.58 4.89
CA MET A 1 -12.48 22.58 5.83
C MET A 1 -12.57 23.12 7.23
N ASN A 2 -13.12 22.32 8.14
CA ASN A 2 -13.09 22.68 9.55
C ASN A 2 -11.72 22.24 10.15
N ILE A 3 -11.32 22.78 11.31
CA ILE A 3 -10.08 22.47 12.01
C ILE A 3 -9.94 20.96 12.29
N PHE A 4 -11.03 20.25 12.53
CA PHE A 4 -11.06 18.79 12.71
C PHE A 4 -10.69 18.02 11.42
N GLY A 5 -11.08 18.52 10.23
CA GLY A 5 -10.67 17.95 8.97
C GLY A 5 -9.17 18.09 8.72
N ILE A 6 -8.59 19.24 9.08
CA ILE A 6 -7.12 19.45 8.99
C ILE A 6 -6.38 18.51 9.96
N LEU A 7 -6.87 18.39 11.19
CA LEU A 7 -6.28 17.47 12.17
C LEU A 7 -6.39 16.01 11.72
N SER A 8 -7.53 15.62 11.16
CA SER A 8 -7.74 14.27 10.60
C SER A 8 -6.80 14.00 9.43
N MET A 9 -6.59 14.98 8.55
CA MET A 9 -5.66 14.86 7.42
C MET A 9 -4.20 14.70 7.89
N ILE A 10 -3.76 15.52 8.85
CA ILE A 10 -2.40 15.44 9.41
C ILE A 10 -2.21 14.12 10.17
N GLY A 11 -3.19 13.73 10.99
CA GLY A 11 -3.18 12.46 11.70
C GLY A 11 -3.18 11.26 10.75
N GLY A 12 -3.99 11.30 9.70
CA GLY A 12 -4.01 10.30 8.63
C GLY A 12 -2.68 10.17 7.92
N LEU A 13 -2.05 11.31 7.59
CA LEU A 13 -0.71 11.34 6.98
C LEU A 13 0.34 10.73 7.92
N ALA A 14 0.31 11.06 9.21
CA ALA A 14 1.23 10.49 10.20
C ALA A 14 1.08 8.97 10.30
N LEU A 15 -0.15 8.46 10.35
CA LEU A 15 -0.43 7.03 10.34
C LEU A 15 0.01 6.36 9.03
N PHE A 16 -0.23 6.99 7.90
CA PHE A 16 0.20 6.50 6.59
C PHE A 16 1.72 6.33 6.53
N LEU A 17 2.47 7.37 6.94
CA LEU A 17 3.94 7.35 6.95
C LEU A 17 4.48 6.32 7.94
N TYR A 18 3.90 6.24 9.13
CA TYR A 18 4.28 5.23 10.12
C TYR A 18 4.00 3.80 9.64
N GLY A 19 2.83 3.56 9.04
CA GLY A 19 2.47 2.26 8.49
C GLY A 19 3.41 1.81 7.38
N MET A 20 3.80 2.75 6.51
CA MET A 20 4.79 2.52 5.46
C MET A 20 6.16 2.15 6.03
N ASP A 21 6.63 2.88 7.03
CA ASP A 21 7.92 2.62 7.69
C ASP A 21 7.91 1.27 8.41
N ALA A 22 6.87 0.98 9.20
CA ALA A 22 6.70 -0.27 9.92
C ALA A 22 6.63 -1.49 8.97
N MET A 23 5.91 -1.36 7.85
CA MET A 23 5.85 -2.41 6.83
C MET A 23 7.21 -2.61 6.17
N GLY A 24 7.91 -1.54 5.81
CA GLY A 24 9.24 -1.57 5.20
C GLY A 24 10.28 -2.19 6.14
N ALA A 25 10.27 -1.80 7.42
CA ALA A 25 11.15 -2.36 8.44
C ALA A 25 10.91 -3.86 8.68
N GLY A 26 9.64 -4.29 8.76
CA GLY A 26 9.27 -5.70 8.88
C GLY A 26 9.74 -6.50 7.67
N LEU A 27 9.56 -5.97 6.47
CA LEU A 27 9.98 -6.60 5.23
C LEU A 27 11.51 -6.73 5.15
N SER A 28 12.25 -5.70 5.53
CA SER A 28 13.72 -5.69 5.60
C SER A 28 14.24 -6.74 6.57
N LYS A 29 13.67 -6.84 7.78
CA LYS A 29 14.04 -7.83 8.79
C LYS A 29 13.78 -9.28 8.32
N LEU A 30 12.61 -9.52 7.74
CA LEU A 30 12.23 -10.84 7.22
C LEU A 30 13.19 -11.32 6.13
N SER A 31 13.69 -10.40 5.37
CA SER A 31 14.47 -10.68 4.18
C SER A 31 15.93 -11.01 4.48
N GLY A 32 16.51 -10.45 5.55
CA GLY A 32 17.86 -10.76 6.02
C GLY A 32 18.90 -10.85 4.90
N GLY A 33 18.91 -9.92 3.94
CA GLY A 33 19.75 -9.95 2.73
C GLY A 33 19.24 -10.87 1.60
N ARG A 34 18.17 -11.64 1.84
CA ARG A 34 17.52 -12.46 0.80
C ARG A 34 16.57 -11.63 -0.07
N MET A 35 16.02 -10.53 0.46
CA MET A 35 15.12 -9.64 -0.29
C MET A 35 15.87 -9.00 -1.46
N GLU A 36 17.09 -8.53 -1.22
CA GLU A 36 17.93 -7.95 -2.25
C GLU A 36 18.11 -8.95 -3.42
N ARG A 37 18.46 -10.20 -3.11
CA ARG A 37 18.58 -11.26 -4.13
C ARG A 37 17.24 -11.63 -4.78
N LEU A 38 16.16 -11.60 -4.02
CA LEU A 38 14.81 -11.94 -4.51
C LEU A 38 14.29 -10.83 -5.41
N LEU A 39 14.44 -9.57 -5.00
CA LEU A 39 14.14 -8.41 -5.83
C LEU A 39 15.06 -8.35 -7.05
N GLU A 40 16.37 -8.59 -6.90
CA GLU A 40 17.29 -8.66 -8.02
C GLU A 40 16.88 -9.74 -9.03
N LYS A 41 16.50 -10.93 -8.58
CA LYS A 41 16.04 -12.03 -9.43
C LYS A 41 14.69 -11.75 -10.09
N LEU A 42 13.73 -11.18 -9.35
CA LEU A 42 12.39 -10.84 -9.86
C LEU A 42 12.42 -9.61 -10.78
N THR A 43 13.37 -8.70 -10.58
CA THR A 43 13.49 -7.47 -11.36
C THR A 43 14.63 -7.49 -12.38
N SER A 44 15.33 -8.62 -12.53
CA SER A 44 16.40 -8.81 -13.51
C SER A 44 15.94 -8.60 -14.95
N LYS A 45 14.69 -8.96 -15.24
CA LYS A 45 14.04 -8.69 -16.53
C LYS A 45 13.06 -7.52 -16.37
N ARG A 46 13.12 -6.53 -17.25
CA ARG A 46 12.24 -5.34 -17.23
C ARG A 46 10.76 -5.70 -17.14
N ILE A 47 10.33 -6.72 -17.90
CA ILE A 47 8.93 -7.19 -17.89
C ILE A 47 8.54 -7.73 -16.51
N MET A 48 9.41 -8.47 -15.85
CA MET A 48 9.14 -9.00 -14.50
C MET A 48 9.06 -7.87 -13.47
N ALA A 49 9.89 -6.84 -13.58
CA ALA A 49 9.79 -5.65 -12.74
C ALA A 49 8.46 -4.92 -12.93
N VAL A 50 8.00 -4.77 -14.17
CA VAL A 50 6.69 -4.19 -14.49
C VAL A 50 5.55 -5.03 -13.92
N LEU A 51 5.58 -6.35 -14.10
CA LEU A 51 4.56 -7.25 -13.56
C LEU A 51 4.53 -7.21 -12.02
N LEU A 52 5.70 -7.13 -11.38
CA LEU A 52 5.81 -6.99 -9.93
C LEU A 52 5.20 -5.65 -9.46
N GLY A 53 5.53 -4.55 -10.12
CA GLY A 53 4.96 -3.24 -9.82
C GLY A 53 3.45 -3.19 -10.00
N ALA A 54 2.94 -3.76 -11.08
CA ALA A 54 1.51 -3.86 -11.33
C ALA A 54 0.81 -4.71 -10.26
N GLY A 55 1.37 -5.86 -9.90
CA GLY A 55 0.83 -6.74 -8.86
C GLY A 55 0.82 -6.10 -7.47
N VAL A 56 1.95 -5.48 -7.08
CA VAL A 56 2.05 -4.76 -5.80
C VAL A 56 1.02 -3.63 -5.74
N THR A 57 0.91 -2.83 -6.80
CA THR A 57 -0.06 -1.72 -6.84
C THR A 57 -1.50 -2.22 -6.85
N ALA A 58 -1.79 -3.33 -7.52
CA ALA A 58 -3.12 -3.95 -7.49
C ALA A 58 -3.53 -4.38 -6.07
N VAL A 59 -2.57 -4.81 -5.24
CA VAL A 59 -2.81 -5.19 -3.83
C VAL A 59 -2.90 -3.94 -2.94
N ILE A 60 -1.94 -3.01 -3.05
CA ILE A 60 -1.89 -1.80 -2.21
C ILE A 60 -2.92 -0.76 -2.66
N GLN A 61 -3.41 -0.83 -3.89
CA GLN A 61 -4.36 0.09 -4.51
C GLN A 61 -3.85 1.55 -4.57
N SER A 62 -2.53 1.75 -4.49
CA SER A 62 -1.89 3.06 -4.54
C SER A 62 -0.55 3.00 -5.25
N SER A 63 -0.48 3.59 -6.43
CA SER A 63 0.78 3.73 -7.18
C SER A 63 1.74 4.70 -6.50
N SER A 64 1.23 5.71 -5.83
CA SER A 64 2.04 6.65 -5.05
C SER A 64 2.71 5.95 -3.87
N ALA A 65 1.96 5.14 -3.09
CA ALA A 65 2.52 4.36 -1.99
C ALA A 65 3.57 3.36 -2.50
N THR A 66 3.27 2.66 -3.60
CA THR A 66 4.23 1.75 -4.25
C THR A 66 5.50 2.49 -4.68
N THR A 67 5.36 3.68 -5.28
CA THR A 67 6.50 4.51 -5.72
C THR A 67 7.36 4.94 -4.54
N VAL A 68 6.75 5.46 -3.46
CA VAL A 68 7.48 5.89 -2.25
C VAL A 68 8.22 4.72 -1.61
N MET A 69 7.59 3.55 -1.53
CA MET A 69 8.23 2.33 -1.02
C MET A 69 9.44 1.92 -1.88
N VAL A 70 9.31 1.96 -3.20
CA VAL A 70 10.40 1.65 -4.14
C VAL A 70 11.55 2.65 -4.02
N VAL A 71 11.25 3.94 -3.88
CA VAL A 71 12.26 4.98 -3.61
C VAL A 71 12.99 4.69 -2.29
N GLY A 72 12.25 4.29 -1.25
CA GLY A 72 12.84 3.85 0.02
C GLY A 72 13.81 2.68 -0.15
N PHE A 73 13.47 1.69 -0.98
CA PHE A 73 14.36 0.54 -1.28
C PHE A 73 15.61 0.94 -2.06
N VAL A 74 15.50 1.90 -2.98
CA VAL A 74 16.67 2.44 -3.68
C VAL A 74 17.58 3.20 -2.71
N ASN A 75 17.02 4.04 -1.87
CA ASN A 75 17.78 4.83 -0.88
C ASN A 75 18.46 3.95 0.17
N SER A 76 17.85 2.83 0.56
CA SER A 76 18.44 1.86 1.48
C SER A 76 19.45 0.89 0.82
N GLY A 77 19.68 0.99 -0.50
CA GLY A 77 20.58 0.12 -1.23
C GLY A 77 20.02 -1.28 -1.52
N ILE A 78 18.75 -1.53 -1.16
CA ILE A 78 18.08 -2.84 -1.39
C ILE A 78 17.80 -3.07 -2.88
N MET A 79 17.65 -1.99 -3.65
CA MET A 79 17.26 -2.04 -5.06
C MET A 79 18.08 -1.05 -5.89
N LYS A 80 18.39 -1.45 -7.13
CA LYS A 80 19.04 -0.56 -8.10
C LYS A 80 18.00 0.33 -8.80
N LEU A 81 18.40 1.54 -9.22
CA LEU A 81 17.52 2.50 -9.86
C LEU A 81 16.85 1.96 -11.14
N ASN A 82 17.58 1.20 -11.95
CA ASN A 82 17.03 0.60 -13.17
C ASN A 82 15.90 -0.42 -12.90
N GLN A 83 15.95 -1.11 -11.77
CA GLN A 83 14.91 -2.03 -11.31
C GLN A 83 13.69 -1.25 -10.81
N ALA A 84 13.93 -0.17 -10.06
CA ALA A 84 12.91 0.73 -9.55
C ALA A 84 12.06 1.32 -10.69
N VAL A 85 12.68 1.77 -11.78
CA VAL A 85 11.97 2.31 -12.95
C VAL A 85 10.96 1.31 -13.50
N GLY A 86 11.35 0.03 -13.64
CA GLY A 86 10.43 -1.01 -14.11
C GLY A 86 9.23 -1.19 -13.18
N ILE A 87 9.46 -1.20 -11.87
CA ILE A 87 8.37 -1.35 -10.88
C ILE A 87 7.44 -0.13 -10.90
N ILE A 88 7.97 1.09 -11.00
CA ILE A 88 7.17 2.32 -11.06
C ILE A 88 6.30 2.35 -12.34
N MET A 89 6.85 1.94 -13.48
CA MET A 89 6.06 1.77 -14.71
C MET A 89 4.94 0.74 -14.52
N GLY A 90 5.25 -0.37 -13.85
CA GLY A 90 4.26 -1.39 -13.50
C GLY A 90 3.19 -0.87 -12.56
N ALA A 91 3.55 -0.06 -11.57
CA ALA A 91 2.63 0.55 -10.64
C ALA A 91 1.56 1.41 -11.36
N ASN A 92 1.97 2.18 -12.35
CA ASN A 92 1.04 2.96 -13.17
C ASN A 92 0.08 2.06 -13.98
N ILE A 93 0.59 0.97 -14.56
CA ILE A 93 -0.24 -0.03 -15.25
C ILE A 93 -1.21 -0.69 -14.28
N GLY A 94 -0.76 -1.04 -13.06
CA GLY A 94 -1.59 -1.62 -12.02
C GLY A 94 -2.76 -0.73 -11.63
N THR A 95 -2.54 0.57 -11.52
CA THR A 95 -3.61 1.56 -11.26
C THR A 95 -4.65 1.58 -12.38
N THR A 96 -4.20 1.52 -13.64
CA THR A 96 -5.11 1.48 -14.80
C THR A 96 -5.95 0.21 -14.80
N ILE A 97 -5.32 -0.95 -14.54
CA ILE A 97 -6.03 -2.24 -14.45
C ILE A 97 -7.07 -2.19 -13.34
N THR A 98 -6.72 -1.63 -12.17
CA THR A 98 -7.64 -1.49 -11.05
C THR A 98 -8.82 -0.59 -11.40
N SER A 99 -8.57 0.55 -12.07
CA SER A 99 -9.63 1.45 -12.53
C SER A 99 -10.56 0.76 -13.53
N TRP A 100 -10.02 -0.06 -14.42
CA TRP A 100 -10.80 -0.89 -15.34
C TRP A 100 -11.67 -1.92 -14.61
N LEU A 101 -11.09 -2.63 -13.64
CA LEU A 101 -11.86 -3.57 -12.81
C LEU A 101 -12.98 -2.88 -12.05
N LEU A 102 -12.73 -1.71 -11.47
CA LEU A 102 -13.75 -0.90 -10.80
C LEU A 102 -14.82 -0.40 -11.76
N SER A 103 -14.48 -0.01 -12.98
CA SER A 103 -15.44 0.37 -14.02
C SER A 103 -16.38 -0.78 -14.41
N LEU A 104 -15.88 -2.02 -14.41
CA LEU A 104 -16.68 -3.21 -14.67
C LEU A 104 -17.61 -3.57 -13.50
N THR A 105 -17.38 -3.08 -12.29
CA THR A 105 -18.25 -3.33 -11.12
C THR A 105 -19.59 -2.60 -11.17
N GLY A 106 -19.73 -1.60 -12.04
CA GLY A 106 -21.02 -0.98 -12.34
C GLY A 106 -22.04 -1.93 -12.96
N ILE A 107 -21.61 -3.14 -13.37
CA ILE A 107 -22.47 -4.21 -13.84
C ILE A 107 -22.90 -5.02 -12.61
N HIS A 108 -24.18 -4.88 -12.23
CA HIS A 108 -24.81 -5.56 -11.09
C HIS A 108 -24.54 -7.08 -11.11
N GLY A 109 -23.78 -7.59 -10.13
CA GLY A 109 -23.60 -9.03 -9.93
C GLY A 109 -22.26 -9.50 -9.34
N ILE A 110 -21.20 -8.70 -9.39
CA ILE A 110 -19.84 -9.10 -8.94
C ILE A 110 -19.45 -8.38 -7.63
N SER A 111 -20.36 -7.67 -7.00
CA SER A 111 -20.06 -6.67 -5.97
C SER A 111 -19.43 -7.24 -4.68
N PHE A 112 -19.79 -8.47 -4.25
CA PHE A 112 -19.31 -9.02 -2.98
C PHE A 112 -17.83 -9.43 -3.02
N VAL A 113 -17.40 -10.10 -4.09
CA VAL A 113 -16.00 -10.55 -4.24
C VAL A 113 -15.07 -9.34 -4.40
N LEU A 114 -15.51 -8.32 -5.13
CA LEU A 114 -14.72 -7.09 -5.33
C LEU A 114 -14.67 -6.20 -4.09
N GLN A 115 -15.74 -6.18 -3.28
CA GLN A 115 -15.72 -5.54 -1.97
C GLN A 115 -14.75 -6.23 -1.00
N MET A 116 -14.65 -7.56 -1.04
CA MET A 116 -13.66 -8.30 -0.25
C MET A 116 -12.22 -8.08 -0.72
N LEU A 117 -12.01 -7.78 -2.01
CA LEU A 117 -10.69 -7.45 -2.56
C LEU A 117 -10.29 -5.99 -2.31
N ASN A 118 -11.21 -5.15 -1.81
CA ASN A 118 -10.86 -3.78 -1.44
C ASN A 118 -9.91 -3.79 -0.21
N PRO A 119 -8.73 -3.16 -0.29
CA PRO A 119 -7.77 -3.10 0.80
C PRO A 119 -8.35 -2.62 2.13
N SER A 120 -9.29 -1.67 2.10
CA SER A 120 -9.99 -1.21 3.30
C SER A 120 -10.83 -2.31 3.96
N SER A 121 -11.34 -3.27 3.20
CA SER A 121 -12.17 -4.35 3.73
C SER A 121 -11.38 -5.46 4.42
N PHE A 122 -10.19 -5.80 3.90
CA PHE A 122 -9.38 -6.86 4.50
C PHE A 122 -8.29 -6.34 5.45
N SER A 123 -7.98 -5.04 5.46
CA SER A 123 -6.97 -4.47 6.35
C SER A 123 -7.26 -4.70 7.84
N PRO A 124 -8.51 -4.65 8.36
CA PRO A 124 -8.80 -4.98 9.75
C PRO A 124 -8.49 -6.45 10.09
N ILE A 125 -8.73 -7.36 9.14
CA ILE A 125 -8.41 -8.79 9.31
C ILE A 125 -6.90 -8.98 9.43
N LEU A 126 -6.13 -8.31 8.57
CA LEU A 126 -4.67 -8.32 8.66
C LEU A 126 -4.17 -7.71 9.98
N ALA A 127 -4.80 -6.65 10.48
CA ALA A 127 -4.47 -6.06 11.77
C ALA A 127 -4.63 -7.08 12.91
N VAL A 128 -5.77 -7.78 12.96
CA VAL A 128 -6.04 -8.81 13.99
C VAL A 128 -5.02 -9.95 13.92
N ILE A 129 -4.75 -10.46 12.72
CA ILE A 129 -3.74 -11.51 12.51
C ILE A 129 -2.36 -10.98 12.90
N GLY A 130 -2.02 -9.76 12.52
CA GLY A 130 -0.74 -9.13 12.82
C GLY A 130 -0.51 -8.97 14.31
N VAL A 131 -1.50 -8.45 15.05
CA VAL A 131 -1.46 -8.33 16.52
C VAL A 131 -1.32 -9.73 17.15
N GLY A 132 -2.10 -10.70 16.68
CA GLY A 132 -2.01 -12.08 17.15
C GLY A 132 -0.61 -12.67 16.98
N LEU A 133 0.01 -12.46 15.80
CA LEU A 133 1.37 -12.91 15.52
C LEU A 133 2.41 -12.24 16.44
N ILE A 134 2.26 -10.95 16.74
CA ILE A 134 3.22 -10.23 17.59
C ILE A 134 3.06 -10.65 19.06
N MET A 135 1.82 -10.75 19.55
CA MET A 135 1.56 -10.99 20.96
C MET A 135 1.73 -12.45 21.37
N PHE A 136 1.28 -13.38 20.56
CA PHE A 136 1.22 -14.80 20.92
C PHE A 136 2.37 -15.65 20.39
N THR A 137 3.23 -15.11 19.53
CA THR A 137 4.32 -15.90 18.95
C THR A 137 5.67 -15.48 19.54
N LYS A 138 6.49 -16.49 19.89
CA LYS A 138 7.88 -16.28 20.33
C LYS A 138 8.88 -16.26 19.15
N ASN A 139 8.44 -16.60 17.95
CA ASN A 139 9.29 -16.67 16.75
C ASN A 139 9.44 -15.30 16.10
N GLU A 140 10.66 -14.78 16.08
CA GLU A 140 10.96 -13.43 15.53
C GLU A 140 10.49 -13.24 14.08
N LYS A 141 10.65 -14.26 13.22
CA LYS A 141 10.16 -14.18 11.84
C LYS A 141 8.64 -14.01 11.73
N LYS A 142 7.89 -14.64 12.63
CA LYS A 142 6.43 -14.50 12.68
C LYS A 142 6.03 -13.14 13.23
N LYS A 143 6.81 -12.58 14.15
CA LYS A 143 6.60 -11.21 14.63
C LYS A 143 6.87 -10.18 13.52
N ASP A 144 7.91 -10.39 12.71
CA ASP A 144 8.20 -9.53 11.58
C ASP A 144 7.07 -9.57 10.54
N ILE A 145 6.50 -10.75 10.25
CA ILE A 145 5.28 -10.88 9.42
C ILE A 145 4.11 -10.12 10.06
N GLY A 146 3.92 -10.26 11.38
CA GLY A 146 2.92 -9.52 12.12
C GLY A 146 3.10 -8.00 11.98
N SER A 147 4.33 -7.51 12.06
CA SER A 147 4.65 -6.09 11.88
C SER A 147 4.32 -5.59 10.47
N ILE A 148 4.53 -6.41 9.43
CA ILE A 148 4.13 -6.08 8.06
C ILE A 148 2.61 -5.95 7.96
N PHE A 149 1.86 -6.88 8.53
CA PHE A 149 0.39 -6.85 8.48
C PHE A 149 -0.19 -5.66 9.23
N ILE A 150 0.36 -5.33 10.40
CA ILE A 150 -0.05 -4.14 11.16
C ILE A 150 0.36 -2.87 10.41
N GLY A 151 1.58 -2.81 9.88
CA GLY A 151 2.05 -1.67 9.08
C GLY A 151 1.14 -1.40 7.89
N PHE A 152 0.74 -2.46 7.17
CA PHE A 152 -0.22 -2.36 6.08
C PHE A 152 -1.59 -1.84 6.54
N ALA A 153 -2.12 -2.38 7.65
CA ALA A 153 -3.41 -1.95 8.17
C ALA A 153 -3.40 -0.48 8.61
N ILE A 154 -2.34 -0.04 9.30
CA ILE A 154 -2.16 1.35 9.72
C ILE A 154 -2.04 2.28 8.50
N LEU A 155 -1.29 1.87 7.47
CA LEU A 155 -1.15 2.60 6.21
C LEU A 155 -2.51 2.80 5.53
N MET A 156 -3.32 1.74 5.42
CA MET A 156 -4.65 1.81 4.82
C MET A 156 -5.59 2.71 5.63
N TYR A 157 -5.57 2.60 6.96
CA TYR A 157 -6.37 3.44 7.84
C TYR A 157 -5.97 4.92 7.74
N GLY A 158 -4.67 5.20 7.67
CA GLY A 158 -4.15 6.55 7.44
C GLY A 158 -4.63 7.16 6.12
N MET A 159 -4.60 6.36 5.04
CA MET A 159 -5.08 6.76 3.73
C MET A 159 -6.61 7.05 3.76
N GLU A 160 -7.38 6.20 4.42
CA GLU A 160 -8.83 6.37 4.56
C GLU A 160 -9.18 7.62 5.37
N ALA A 161 -8.44 7.87 6.46
CA ALA A 161 -8.60 9.09 7.26
C ALA A 161 -8.30 10.36 6.45
N MET A 162 -7.25 10.35 5.62
CA MET A 162 -6.95 11.47 4.70
C MET A 162 -8.07 11.67 3.67
N SER A 163 -8.53 10.59 3.03
CA SER A 163 -9.62 10.64 2.04
C SER A 163 -10.91 11.16 2.65
N GLY A 164 -11.27 10.69 3.85
CA GLY A 164 -12.45 11.16 4.58
C GLY A 164 -12.37 12.64 4.98
N ALA A 165 -11.16 13.14 5.26
CA ALA A 165 -10.95 14.55 5.59
C ALA A 165 -11.17 15.50 4.40
N VAL A 166 -10.89 15.03 3.17
CA VAL A 166 -11.06 15.82 1.93
C VAL A 166 -12.41 15.58 1.25
N ALA A 167 -13.13 14.50 1.56
CA ALA A 167 -14.42 14.18 0.95
C ALA A 167 -15.44 15.34 0.98
N PRO A 168 -15.58 16.11 2.09
CA PRO A 168 -16.51 17.26 2.11
C PRO A 168 -16.12 18.42 1.17
N LEU A 169 -14.92 18.42 0.62
CA LEU A 169 -14.48 19.43 -0.36
C LEU A 169 -14.99 19.12 -1.76
N ALA A 170 -15.21 17.83 -2.08
CA ALA A 170 -15.76 17.41 -3.37
C ALA A 170 -17.19 17.89 -3.59
N ASP A 171 -17.96 18.10 -2.51
CA ASP A 171 -19.34 18.59 -2.54
C ASP A 171 -19.43 20.13 -2.53
N ASN A 172 -18.31 20.84 -2.50
CA ASN A 172 -18.30 22.29 -2.42
C ASN A 172 -18.21 22.90 -3.82
N GLU A 173 -19.28 23.54 -4.30
CA GLU A 173 -19.37 24.18 -5.62
C GLU A 173 -18.23 25.18 -5.91
N LYS A 174 -17.65 25.80 -4.87
CA LYS A 174 -16.49 26.68 -5.01
C LYS A 174 -15.20 25.94 -5.36
N PHE A 175 -15.14 24.62 -5.12
CA PHE A 175 -13.97 23.81 -5.37
C PHE A 175 -14.10 23.01 -6.68
N THR A 176 -15.34 22.68 -7.07
CA THR A 176 -15.65 21.95 -8.31
C THR A 176 -15.88 22.86 -9.51
N GLY A 177 -16.02 24.17 -9.28
CA GLY A 177 -16.27 25.19 -10.31
C GLY A 177 -15.00 25.87 -10.88
N ILE A 178 -13.79 25.33 -10.57
CA ILE A 178 -12.52 25.72 -11.18
C ILE A 178 -12.13 24.69 -12.20
#